data_50fe677aeb151c0d8afb3c2a5c3216bc
#
_entry.id   50fe677aeb151c0d8afb3c2a5c3216bc
#
_cell.length_a   1.000
_cell.length_b   1.000
_cell.length_c   1.000
_cell.angle_alpha   90.00
_cell.angle_beta   90.00
_cell.angle_gamma   90.00
#
_symmetry.space_group_name_H-M   'P 1'
#
loop_
_entity.id
_entity.type
_entity.pdbx_description
1 polymer ?
#
loop_
_entity_poly.entity_id
_entity_poly.type
_entity_poly.pdbx_seq_one_letter_code
_entity_poly.pdbx_strand_id
1 'polypeptide(L)'
;MKKILSIFICFSLIGILSFTNSCKKDNKIKGCTDKDSYTYNSTAQEDDGSCLYQGAVVIWYDQAASTGLIADGATALTFYLSGEIVGSTATSVYWTAAPACGDNASITATEDLAKVKTHAYTLSVKDQTGYEYWTTVLNIDANTCLQFQLLWSARKK
;
A
#
# COMPACT_ATOMS: atom_id res chain seq x y z
N MET A 1 48.27 -19.52 -82.70
CA MET A 1 47.28 -20.56 -82.77
C MET A 1 46.36 -20.44 -81.51
N LYS A 2 45.32 -19.75 -81.66
CA LYS A 2 43.90 -20.06 -81.46
C LYS A 2 43.66 -21.03 -80.32
N LYS A 3 43.00 -20.55 -79.27
CA LYS A 3 41.82 -21.20 -78.77
C LYS A 3 41.01 -20.20 -77.92
N ILE A 4 39.79 -20.05 -78.31
CA ILE A 4 38.70 -19.30 -77.78
C ILE A 4 38.25 -19.99 -76.49
N LEU A 5 38.27 -19.28 -75.37
CA LEU A 5 37.65 -19.78 -74.16
C LEU A 5 36.33 -19.05 -73.89
N SER A 6 35.30 -19.84 -74.07
CA SER A 6 33.91 -19.43 -73.83
C SER A 6 33.68 -19.21 -72.33
N ILE A 7 33.36 -17.98 -71.96
CA ILE A 7 33.06 -17.64 -70.60
C ILE A 7 31.56 -17.84 -70.39
N PHE A 8 31.18 -18.88 -69.65
CA PHE A 8 29.86 -19.08 -69.16
C PHE A 8 29.64 -18.13 -67.93
N ILE A 9 28.90 -17.07 -68.16
CA ILE A 9 28.45 -16.23 -67.06
C ILE A 9 27.21 -16.89 -66.46
N CYS A 10 27.43 -17.62 -65.35
CA CYS A 10 26.35 -18.04 -64.46
C CYS A 10 25.88 -16.83 -63.64
N PHE A 11 24.78 -16.26 -64.12
CA PHE A 11 24.03 -15.26 -63.32
C PHE A 11 23.32 -16.02 -62.18
N SER A 12 23.98 -16.16 -61.03
CA SER A 12 23.29 -16.60 -59.83
C SER A 12 22.58 -15.39 -59.22
N LEU A 13 21.29 -15.32 -59.52
CA LEU A 13 20.33 -14.45 -58.81
C LEU A 13 20.25 -14.89 -57.33
N ILE A 14 21.08 -14.32 -56.50
CA ILE A 14 20.92 -14.42 -55.05
C ILE A 14 19.73 -13.55 -54.69
N GLY A 15 18.57 -14.15 -54.58
CA GLY A 15 17.39 -13.54 -54.02
C GLY A 15 17.63 -13.25 -52.53
N ILE A 16 17.93 -12.02 -52.22
CA ILE A 16 17.94 -11.52 -50.83
C ILE A 16 16.48 -11.51 -50.38
N LEU A 17 16.04 -12.62 -49.73
CA LEU A 17 14.83 -12.59 -48.94
C LEU A 17 15.08 -11.65 -47.75
N SER A 18 14.72 -10.40 -47.94
CA SER A 18 14.58 -9.45 -46.84
C SER A 18 13.41 -9.92 -45.97
N PHE A 19 13.73 -10.70 -44.92
CA PHE A 19 12.79 -10.93 -43.85
C PHE A 19 12.57 -9.57 -43.15
N THR A 20 11.60 -8.82 -43.63
CA THR A 20 11.03 -7.73 -42.88
C THR A 20 10.33 -8.34 -41.69
N ASN A 21 11.04 -8.52 -40.59
CA ASN A 21 10.43 -8.69 -39.29
C ASN A 21 9.62 -7.42 -39.04
N SER A 22 8.38 -7.39 -39.50
CA SER A 22 7.40 -6.41 -39.08
C SER A 22 7.17 -6.67 -37.60
N CYS A 23 7.97 -6.01 -36.74
CA CYS A 23 7.63 -5.82 -35.34
C CYS A 23 6.28 -5.12 -35.34
N LYS A 24 5.20 -5.87 -35.25
CA LYS A 24 3.91 -5.29 -34.88
C LYS A 24 4.15 -4.68 -33.50
N LYS A 25 4.22 -3.37 -33.46
CA LYS A 25 4.24 -2.63 -32.20
C LYS A 25 2.92 -2.96 -31.53
N ASP A 26 2.97 -3.87 -30.56
CA ASP A 26 1.81 -4.21 -29.74
C ASP A 26 1.41 -2.92 -29.03
N ASN A 27 0.36 -2.28 -29.50
CA ASN A 27 -0.18 -1.06 -28.91
C ASN A 27 -1.01 -1.40 -27.66
N LYS A 28 -0.49 -2.27 -26.81
CA LYS A 28 -1.13 -2.58 -25.53
C LYS A 28 -1.18 -1.33 -24.67
N ILE A 29 -2.32 -1.09 -24.09
CA ILE A 29 -2.49 -0.03 -23.09
C ILE A 29 -1.71 -0.44 -21.85
N LYS A 30 -0.73 0.38 -21.47
CA LYS A 30 0.07 0.16 -20.28
C LYS A 30 -0.51 0.94 -19.10
N GLY A 31 -0.34 0.39 -17.90
CA GLY A 31 -0.82 0.99 -16.64
C GLY A 31 -0.86 -0.05 -15.54
N CYS A 32 -1.24 0.37 -14.34
CA CYS A 32 -1.41 -0.55 -13.23
C CYS A 32 -2.58 -1.51 -13.46
N THR A 33 -2.32 -2.82 -13.42
CA THR A 33 -3.32 -3.88 -13.62
C THR A 33 -3.82 -4.48 -12.30
N ASP A 34 -3.29 -4.06 -11.16
CA ASP A 34 -3.64 -4.57 -9.85
C ASP A 34 -4.82 -3.81 -9.25
N LYS A 35 -5.90 -4.53 -8.94
CA LYS A 35 -7.15 -3.95 -8.41
C LYS A 35 -7.04 -3.41 -6.99
N ASP A 36 -6.03 -3.85 -6.22
CA ASP A 36 -5.78 -3.34 -4.87
C ASP A 36 -5.05 -1.99 -4.89
N SER A 37 -4.56 -1.57 -6.04
CA SER A 37 -3.89 -0.29 -6.23
C SER A 37 -4.90 0.84 -6.40
N TYR A 38 -4.66 1.99 -5.75
CA TYR A 38 -5.47 3.19 -5.99
C TYR A 38 -5.18 3.84 -7.36
N THR A 39 -4.08 3.44 -8.03
CA THR A 39 -3.76 3.82 -9.41
C THR A 39 -4.21 2.78 -10.44
N TYR A 40 -5.07 1.82 -10.05
CA TYR A 40 -5.59 0.78 -10.94
C TYR A 40 -6.21 1.37 -12.20
N ASN A 41 -5.79 0.85 -13.35
CA ASN A 41 -6.36 1.21 -14.65
C ASN A 41 -7.07 -0.01 -15.26
N SER A 42 -8.39 -0.01 -15.26
CA SER A 42 -9.22 -1.12 -15.79
C SER A 42 -9.04 -1.38 -17.28
N THR A 43 -8.46 -0.43 -18.03
CA THR A 43 -8.19 -0.57 -19.48
C THR A 43 -6.77 -1.05 -19.77
N ALA A 44 -5.89 -1.10 -18.76
CA ALA A 44 -4.54 -1.57 -18.92
C ALA A 44 -4.52 -3.06 -19.28
N GLN A 45 -3.70 -3.40 -20.28
CA GLN A 45 -3.48 -4.75 -20.77
C GLN A 45 -2.11 -5.29 -20.37
N GLU A 46 -1.23 -4.41 -19.92
CA GLU A 46 0.13 -4.73 -19.49
C GLU A 46 0.51 -3.81 -18.32
N ASP A 47 1.00 -4.42 -17.23
CA ASP A 47 1.49 -3.66 -16.08
C ASP A 47 2.80 -2.93 -16.44
N ASP A 48 2.84 -1.65 -16.15
CA ASP A 48 4.01 -0.78 -16.38
C ASP A 48 4.76 -0.43 -15.09
N GLY A 49 4.40 -1.05 -13.96
CA GLY A 49 4.98 -0.80 -12.65
C GLY A 49 4.50 0.51 -12.01
N SER A 50 3.41 1.09 -12.51
CA SER A 50 2.83 2.33 -11.96
C SER A 50 1.87 2.09 -10.79
N CYS A 51 1.72 0.83 -10.33
CA CYS A 51 0.87 0.51 -9.20
C CYS A 51 1.39 1.18 -7.92
N LEU A 52 0.51 1.92 -7.27
CA LEU A 52 0.71 2.51 -5.96
C LEU A 52 -0.40 2.05 -5.02
N TYR A 53 -0.06 1.82 -3.76
CA TYR A 53 -0.97 1.24 -2.79
C TYR A 53 -1.16 2.17 -1.60
N GLN A 54 -2.34 2.14 -1.03
CA GLN A 54 -2.63 2.75 0.25
C GLN A 54 -3.54 1.83 1.07
N GLY A 55 -3.44 1.92 2.38
CA GLY A 55 -4.28 1.21 3.32
C GLY A 55 -4.65 2.11 4.48
N ALA A 56 -5.60 1.68 5.28
CA ALA A 56 -6.04 2.45 6.43
C ALA A 56 -6.05 1.59 7.70
N VAL A 57 -5.93 2.25 8.85
CA VAL A 57 -6.17 1.66 10.16
C VAL A 57 -7.10 2.56 10.95
N VAL A 58 -8.09 1.98 11.62
CA VAL A 58 -8.84 2.64 12.67
C VAL A 58 -8.44 2.05 14.02
N ILE A 59 -8.01 2.92 14.95
CA ILE A 59 -7.55 2.57 16.27
C ILE A 59 -8.63 2.97 17.26
N TRP A 60 -9.03 2.02 18.10
CA TRP A 60 -10.15 2.23 19.01
C TRP A 60 -9.98 1.47 20.31
N TYR A 61 -10.76 1.82 21.32
CA TYR A 61 -10.82 1.11 22.59
C TYR A 61 -12.26 1.13 23.14
N ASP A 62 -12.54 0.17 24.01
CA ASP A 62 -13.83 -0.01 24.63
C ASP A 62 -13.97 0.74 25.97
N GLN A 63 -15.16 0.62 26.56
CA GLN A 63 -15.47 1.25 27.85
C GLN A 63 -14.55 0.77 28.98
N ALA A 64 -14.09 -0.50 28.95
CA ALA A 64 -13.21 -1.02 29.99
C ALA A 64 -11.83 -0.32 29.95
N ALA A 65 -11.28 -0.11 28.76
CA ALA A 65 -10.04 0.65 28.59
C ALA A 65 -10.22 2.12 28.99
N SER A 66 -11.32 2.75 28.55
CA SER A 66 -11.66 4.13 28.96
C SER A 66 -11.72 4.30 30.48
N THR A 67 -12.42 3.40 31.16
CA THR A 67 -12.54 3.42 32.64
C THR A 67 -11.18 3.28 33.32
N GLY A 68 -10.35 2.36 32.81
CA GLY A 68 -9.01 2.14 33.34
C GLY A 68 -8.08 3.34 33.14
N LEU A 69 -8.11 3.96 31.95
CA LEU A 69 -7.35 5.17 31.64
C LEU A 69 -7.71 6.33 32.58
N ILE A 70 -9.00 6.56 32.79
CA ILE A 70 -9.50 7.62 33.69
C ILE A 70 -9.05 7.33 35.13
N ALA A 71 -9.13 6.08 35.56
CA ALA A 71 -8.68 5.67 36.91
C ALA A 71 -7.16 5.87 37.12
N ASP A 72 -6.37 5.71 36.06
CA ASP A 72 -4.93 5.98 36.06
C ASP A 72 -4.60 7.50 35.94
N GLY A 73 -5.63 8.37 35.80
CA GLY A 73 -5.48 9.83 35.69
C GLY A 73 -5.19 10.34 34.27
N ALA A 74 -5.30 9.49 33.27
CA ALA A 74 -5.21 9.93 31.89
C ALA A 74 -6.50 10.68 31.48
N THR A 75 -6.36 11.86 30.85
CA THR A 75 -7.46 12.71 30.39
C THR A 75 -7.57 12.73 28.85
N ALA A 76 -6.46 12.53 28.17
CA ALA A 76 -6.38 12.51 26.71
C ALA A 76 -5.32 11.51 26.26
N LEU A 77 -5.51 10.98 25.05
CA LEU A 77 -4.54 10.11 24.37
C LEU A 77 -4.11 10.77 23.07
N THR A 78 -2.83 10.62 22.74
CA THR A 78 -2.26 10.94 21.43
C THR A 78 -1.74 9.68 20.80
N PHE A 79 -2.09 9.48 19.53
CA PHE A 79 -1.77 8.28 18.75
C PHE A 79 -0.68 8.62 17.75
N TYR A 80 0.36 7.79 17.73
CA TYR A 80 1.50 7.92 16.83
C TYR A 80 1.62 6.67 15.98
N LEU A 81 1.83 6.87 14.68
CA LEU A 81 2.12 5.79 13.75
C LEU A 81 3.51 6.05 13.15
N SER A 82 4.48 5.17 13.46
CA SER A 82 5.91 5.33 13.13
C SER A 82 6.48 6.71 13.50
N GLY A 83 6.00 7.27 14.63
CA GLY A 83 6.45 8.55 15.16
C GLY A 83 5.64 9.77 14.74
N GLU A 84 4.80 9.67 13.72
CA GLU A 84 3.90 10.72 13.27
C GLU A 84 2.59 10.70 14.05
N ILE A 85 2.06 11.87 14.44
CA ILE A 85 0.77 11.98 15.12
C ILE A 85 -0.35 11.76 14.11
N VAL A 86 -1.17 10.73 14.36
CA VAL A 86 -2.33 10.39 13.51
C VAL A 86 -3.67 10.81 14.13
N GLY A 87 -3.66 11.23 15.40
CA GLY A 87 -4.84 11.75 16.05
C GLY A 87 -4.71 11.86 17.56
N SER A 88 -5.73 12.45 18.19
CA SER A 88 -5.87 12.52 19.64
C SER A 88 -7.34 12.48 20.03
N THR A 89 -7.65 11.99 21.23
CA THR A 89 -9.01 11.95 21.77
C THR A 89 -8.98 12.04 23.28
N ALA A 90 -10.10 12.48 23.86
CA ALA A 90 -10.29 12.40 25.31
C ALA A 90 -10.47 10.93 25.73
N THR A 91 -9.97 10.55 26.89
CA THR A 91 -10.06 9.16 27.40
C THR A 91 -11.49 8.71 27.68
N SER A 92 -12.43 9.66 27.81
CA SER A 92 -13.86 9.39 27.96
C SER A 92 -14.58 9.00 26.66
N VAL A 93 -13.95 9.18 25.50
CA VAL A 93 -14.48 8.77 24.20
C VAL A 93 -14.07 7.33 23.93
N TYR A 94 -15.05 6.44 23.85
CA TYR A 94 -14.83 5.02 23.58
C TYR A 94 -15.89 4.48 22.63
N TRP A 95 -15.67 3.28 22.12
CA TRP A 95 -16.56 2.62 21.16
C TRP A 95 -17.12 1.34 21.76
N THR A 96 -18.39 1.04 21.47
CA THR A 96 -19.03 -0.21 21.89
C THR A 96 -18.83 -1.36 20.91
N ALA A 97 -18.39 -1.04 19.70
CA ALA A 97 -18.01 -1.96 18.65
C ALA A 97 -16.95 -1.29 17.78
N ALA A 98 -16.22 -2.07 16.99
CA ALA A 98 -15.20 -1.56 16.08
C ALA A 98 -15.81 -0.54 15.08
N PRO A 99 -15.33 0.71 15.05
CA PRO A 99 -15.75 1.69 14.03
C PRO A 99 -15.19 1.32 12.66
N ALA A 100 -15.82 1.83 11.59
CA ALA A 100 -15.23 1.78 10.27
C ALA A 100 -14.12 2.85 10.13
N CYS A 101 -13.19 2.68 9.18
CA CYS A 101 -12.25 3.72 8.85
C CYS A 101 -12.99 4.95 8.32
N GLY A 102 -12.66 6.12 8.89
CA GLY A 102 -13.28 7.39 8.54
C GLY A 102 -14.61 7.69 9.25
N ASP A 103 -15.06 6.83 10.16
CA ASP A 103 -16.20 7.15 11.01
C ASP A 103 -15.94 8.43 11.82
N ASN A 104 -16.97 9.24 12.01
CA ASN A 104 -16.85 10.50 12.73
C ASN A 104 -16.33 10.26 14.16
N ALA A 105 -15.33 11.05 14.58
CA ALA A 105 -14.61 10.93 15.85
C ALA A 105 -13.76 9.64 16.02
N SER A 106 -13.61 8.82 14.99
CA SER A 106 -12.65 7.70 15.03
C SER A 106 -11.21 8.20 14.84
N ILE A 107 -10.25 7.46 15.41
CA ILE A 107 -8.82 7.68 15.11
C ILE A 107 -8.47 6.81 13.91
N THR A 108 -8.57 7.41 12.73
CA THR A 108 -8.29 6.74 11.45
C THR A 108 -7.05 7.37 10.81
N ALA A 109 -6.06 6.52 10.47
CA ALA A 109 -4.93 6.88 9.64
C ALA A 109 -5.03 6.19 8.29
N THR A 110 -4.75 6.93 7.22
CA THR A 110 -4.59 6.39 5.87
C THR A 110 -3.14 6.56 5.48
N GLU A 111 -2.50 5.44 5.13
CA GLU A 111 -1.07 5.38 4.89
C GLU A 111 -0.76 5.07 3.42
N ASP A 112 0.21 5.79 2.87
CA ASP A 112 0.77 5.49 1.56
C ASP A 112 1.77 4.33 1.70
N LEU A 113 1.46 3.21 1.07
CA LEU A 113 2.31 2.02 1.07
C LEU A 113 3.27 2.01 -0.12
N ALA A 114 3.28 3.06 -0.93
CA ALA A 114 4.08 3.17 -2.15
C ALA A 114 3.86 1.98 -3.10
N LYS A 115 4.89 1.16 -3.33
CA LYS A 115 4.85 0.01 -4.26
C LYS A 115 4.69 -1.35 -3.58
N VAL A 116 4.40 -1.37 -2.28
CA VAL A 116 4.22 -2.63 -1.53
C VAL A 116 2.78 -2.78 -1.08
N LYS A 117 2.28 -4.02 -1.07
CA LYS A 117 0.89 -4.30 -0.66
C LYS A 117 0.69 -4.34 0.84
N THR A 118 1.75 -4.50 1.61
CA THR A 118 1.72 -4.55 3.07
C THR A 118 2.91 -3.77 3.60
N HIS A 119 2.68 -2.94 4.61
CA HIS A 119 3.75 -2.25 5.32
C HIS A 119 3.53 -2.29 6.83
N ALA A 120 4.63 -2.45 7.58
CA ALA A 120 4.61 -2.52 9.03
C ALA A 120 4.84 -1.13 9.63
N TYR A 121 3.94 -0.70 10.51
CA TYR A 121 4.01 0.58 11.23
C TYR A 121 4.07 0.34 12.74
N THR A 122 4.88 1.11 13.44
CA THR A 122 4.89 1.07 14.91
C THR A 122 3.83 2.01 15.46
N LEU A 123 2.80 1.44 16.10
CA LEU A 123 1.84 2.21 16.88
C LEU A 123 2.41 2.51 18.27
N SER A 124 2.30 3.75 18.71
CA SER A 124 2.53 4.20 20.08
C SER A 124 1.35 5.07 20.53
N VAL A 125 0.85 4.84 21.75
CA VAL A 125 -0.27 5.61 22.30
C VAL A 125 0.15 6.15 23.66
N LYS A 126 0.13 7.49 23.79
CA LYS A 126 0.59 8.20 24.99
C LYS A 126 -0.49 9.09 25.56
N ASP A 127 -0.47 9.27 26.87
CA ASP A 127 -1.33 10.25 27.53
C ASP A 127 -0.78 11.67 27.44
N GLN A 128 -1.47 12.61 28.08
CA GLN A 128 -1.12 14.03 28.15
C GLN A 128 0.21 14.30 28.91
N THR A 129 0.73 13.33 29.68
CA THR A 129 2.01 13.41 30.38
C THR A 129 3.15 12.82 29.57
N GLY A 130 2.86 12.15 28.46
CA GLY A 130 3.80 11.42 27.64
C GLY A 130 4.02 9.95 28.08
N TYR A 131 3.25 9.49 29.09
CA TYR A 131 3.30 8.09 29.47
C TYR A 131 2.72 7.21 28.35
N GLU A 132 3.48 6.18 27.95
CA GLU A 132 3.10 5.29 26.82
C GLU A 132 2.33 4.08 27.34
N TYR A 133 1.03 4.06 27.08
CA TYR A 133 0.15 2.94 27.46
C TYR A 133 0.29 1.73 26.54
N TRP A 134 0.41 1.97 25.23
CA TRP A 134 0.54 0.89 24.25
C TRP A 134 1.64 1.19 23.26
N THR A 135 2.34 0.13 22.88
CA THR A 135 3.22 0.11 21.72
C THR A 135 3.15 -1.27 21.08
N THR A 136 2.99 -1.31 19.76
CA THR A 136 2.90 -2.55 18.97
C THR A 136 3.22 -2.28 17.51
N VAL A 137 3.38 -3.33 16.72
CA VAL A 137 3.53 -3.23 15.26
C VAL A 137 2.23 -3.63 14.60
N LEU A 138 1.76 -2.79 13.69
CA LEU A 138 0.59 -3.02 12.85
C LEU A 138 1.04 -3.28 11.41
N ASN A 139 0.50 -4.33 10.79
CA ASN A 139 0.65 -4.54 9.35
C ASN A 139 -0.59 -3.95 8.67
N ILE A 140 -0.39 -2.95 7.83
CA ILE A 140 -1.46 -2.30 7.06
C ILE A 140 -1.38 -2.83 5.64
N ASP A 141 -2.48 -3.41 5.16
CA ASP A 141 -2.59 -3.99 3.84
C ASP A 141 -3.28 -3.03 2.86
N ALA A 142 -2.89 -3.14 1.59
CA ALA A 142 -3.43 -2.34 0.51
C ALA A 142 -4.94 -2.51 0.38
N ASN A 143 -5.64 -1.39 0.13
CA ASN A 143 -7.07 -1.33 -0.10
C ASN A 143 -7.92 -1.95 1.02
N THR A 144 -7.39 -1.94 2.26
CA THR A 144 -8.10 -2.45 3.44
C THR A 144 -8.21 -1.40 4.54
N CYS A 145 -9.13 -1.64 5.47
CA CYS A 145 -9.25 -0.92 6.73
C CYS A 145 -8.99 -1.89 7.89
N LEU A 146 -7.81 -1.81 8.50
CA LEU A 146 -7.47 -2.56 9.69
C LEU A 146 -8.21 -1.98 10.90
N GLN A 147 -9.08 -2.76 11.56
CA GLN A 147 -9.73 -2.37 12.81
C GLN A 147 -8.89 -2.86 13.99
N PHE A 148 -8.16 -1.96 14.66
CA PHE A 148 -7.25 -2.32 15.74
C PHE A 148 -7.78 -1.86 17.10
N GLN A 149 -8.09 -2.82 17.99
CA GLN A 149 -8.55 -2.57 19.34
C GLN A 149 -7.39 -2.49 20.35
N LEU A 150 -7.35 -1.42 21.14
CA LEU A 150 -6.47 -1.30 22.30
C LEU A 150 -7.13 -1.98 23.51
N LEU A 151 -6.61 -3.14 23.88
CA LEU A 151 -7.11 -3.89 25.02
C LEU A 151 -6.47 -3.36 26.31
N TRP A 152 -7.27 -3.11 27.34
CA TRP A 152 -6.77 -2.67 28.65
C TRP A 152 -5.77 -3.66 29.27
N SER A 153 -5.99 -4.95 29.06
CA SER A 153 -5.08 -6.01 29.52
C SER A 153 -3.71 -6.03 28.85
N ALA A 154 -3.60 -5.45 27.65
CA ALA A 154 -2.38 -5.42 26.83
C ALA A 154 -1.56 -4.15 26.99
N ARG A 155 -1.97 -3.22 27.89
CA ARG A 155 -1.21 -1.99 28.16
C ARG A 155 0.13 -2.27 28.85
N LYS A 156 1.07 -1.36 28.70
CA LYS A 156 2.26 -1.35 29.53
C LYS A 156 1.88 -1.13 31.00
N LYS A 157 2.52 -1.84 31.91
CA LYS A 157 2.35 -1.72 33.35
C LYS A 157 3.44 -0.83 33.94
#